data_fe877701d507d61e58c583a7dcbdc9ca
#
_entry.id   fe877701d507d61e58c583a7dcbdc9ca
#
_cell.length_a   1.000
_cell.length_b   1.000
_cell.length_c   1.000
_cell.angle_alpha   90.00
_cell.angle_beta   90.00
_cell.angle_gamma   90.00
#
_symmetry.space_group_name_H-M   'P 1'
#
loop_
_entity.id
_entity.type
_entity.pdbx_description
1 polymer ?
#
loop_
_entity_poly.entity_id
_entity_poly.type
_entity_poly.pdbx_seq_one_letter_code
_entity_poly.pdbx_strand_id
1 'polypeptide(L)'
;MRREVNHLSQVCEVVRAVCTDGERAGLKTITVSNGVLNVEFLENRALDLSRVFYKGMSMGFISKNGITARKAEGFHRSFPGGMLYTCGLDAIGAIEGHALHGNLHNIPATVVSVRADETGATIEGEIRDSALFGQNLCFTRKIFIPADSGRIEISDVLKNEGYRDERYCLL
;
A
#
# COMPACT_ATOMS: atom_id res chain seq x y z
N MET A 1 7.15 0.88 31.84
CA MET A 1 7.04 -0.48 32.42
C MET A 1 7.10 -1.45 31.22
N ARG A 2 8.20 -2.19 31.05
CA ARG A 2 8.25 -3.22 29.99
C ARG A 2 7.24 -4.30 30.39
N ARG A 3 6.28 -4.54 29.52
CA ARG A 3 5.32 -5.62 29.67
C ARG A 3 6.06 -6.92 29.42
N GLU A 4 6.06 -7.82 30.37
CA GLU A 4 6.55 -9.18 30.11
C GLU A 4 5.62 -9.83 29.09
N VAL A 5 6.17 -10.19 27.93
CA VAL A 5 5.46 -10.84 26.84
C VAL A 5 6.13 -12.17 26.52
N ASN A 6 5.35 -13.20 26.28
CA ASN A 6 5.85 -14.54 25.97
C ASN A 6 6.11 -14.75 24.49
N HIS A 7 5.52 -13.91 23.62
CA HIS A 7 5.63 -14.02 22.18
C HIS A 7 5.63 -12.63 21.53
N LEU A 8 6.46 -12.43 20.52
CA LEU A 8 6.63 -11.14 19.84
C LEU A 8 5.32 -10.59 19.27
N SER A 9 4.42 -11.45 18.77
CA SER A 9 3.12 -11.03 18.25
C SER A 9 2.23 -10.30 19.26
N GLN A 10 2.53 -10.38 20.56
CA GLN A 10 1.85 -9.60 21.59
C GLN A 10 2.30 -8.13 21.62
N VAL A 11 3.44 -7.82 20.98
CA VAL A 11 4.00 -6.47 20.87
C VAL A 11 3.76 -5.92 19.47
N CYS A 12 4.18 -6.69 18.46
CA CYS A 12 4.01 -6.35 17.07
C CYS A 12 3.78 -7.62 16.24
N GLU A 13 2.70 -7.66 15.50
CA GLU A 13 2.35 -8.77 14.63
C GLU A 13 2.22 -8.30 13.19
N VAL A 14 2.76 -9.10 12.26
CA VAL A 14 2.56 -8.91 10.83
C VAL A 14 1.96 -10.18 10.25
N VAL A 15 0.84 -10.02 9.54
CA VAL A 15 0.17 -11.12 8.83
C VAL A 15 0.09 -10.78 7.35
N ARG A 16 0.66 -11.63 6.51
CA ARG A 16 0.49 -11.59 5.06
C ARG A 16 -0.52 -12.63 4.63
N ALA A 17 -1.57 -12.23 3.93
CA ALA A 17 -2.69 -13.11 3.62
C ALA A 17 -3.23 -12.88 2.20
N VAL A 18 -3.96 -13.89 1.71
CA VAL A 18 -4.76 -13.80 0.50
C VAL A 18 -6.22 -14.05 0.88
N CYS A 19 -7.11 -13.14 0.54
CA CYS A 19 -8.54 -13.34 0.74
C CYS A 19 -9.05 -14.38 -0.26
N THR A 20 -9.77 -15.36 0.22
CA THR A 20 -10.20 -16.53 -0.60
C THR A 20 -11.66 -16.48 -1.01
N ASP A 21 -12.46 -15.56 -0.44
CA ASP A 21 -13.91 -15.53 -0.64
C ASP A 21 -14.47 -14.11 -0.75
N GLY A 22 -15.68 -14.01 -1.30
CA GLY A 22 -16.45 -12.78 -1.45
C GLY A 22 -15.82 -11.80 -2.46
N GLU A 23 -16.17 -10.54 -2.37
CA GLU A 23 -15.66 -9.47 -3.24
C GLU A 23 -14.17 -9.21 -3.08
N ARG A 24 -13.59 -9.71 -1.99
CA ARG A 24 -12.16 -9.60 -1.69
C ARG A 24 -11.34 -10.77 -2.21
N ALA A 25 -11.94 -11.80 -2.79
CA ALA A 25 -11.23 -12.98 -3.30
C ALA A 25 -10.07 -12.59 -4.24
N GLY A 26 -8.86 -13.09 -3.95
CA GLY A 26 -7.63 -12.75 -4.66
C GLY A 26 -6.93 -11.49 -4.18
N LEU A 27 -7.50 -10.75 -3.22
CA LEU A 27 -6.84 -9.60 -2.62
C LEU A 27 -5.71 -10.08 -1.70
N LYS A 28 -4.51 -9.59 -1.97
CA LYS A 28 -3.32 -9.86 -1.15
C LYS A 28 -3.13 -8.71 -0.19
N THR A 29 -3.07 -9.02 1.09
CA THR A 29 -2.99 -8.02 2.16
C THR A 29 -1.81 -8.26 3.08
N ILE A 30 -1.27 -7.19 3.65
CA ILE A 30 -0.34 -7.21 4.77
C ILE A 30 -0.99 -6.43 5.90
N THR A 31 -1.26 -7.10 7.01
CA THR A 31 -1.84 -6.46 8.20
C THR A 31 -0.79 -6.37 9.29
N VAL A 32 -0.67 -5.19 9.90
CA VAL A 32 0.22 -4.94 11.03
C VAL A 32 -0.60 -4.53 12.23
N SER A 33 -0.34 -5.19 13.37
CA SER A 33 -0.90 -4.84 14.69
C SER A 33 0.25 -4.54 15.64
N ASN A 34 0.34 -3.32 16.18
CA ASN A 34 1.44 -2.88 17.04
C ASN A 34 1.00 -2.47 18.47
N GLY A 35 -0.20 -2.89 18.88
CA GLY A 35 -0.77 -2.53 20.18
C GLY A 35 -1.57 -1.22 20.20
N VAL A 36 -1.34 -0.31 19.25
CA VAL A 36 -2.01 0.99 19.12
C VAL A 36 -2.78 1.08 17.81
N LEU A 37 -2.13 0.65 16.72
CA LEU A 37 -2.68 0.62 15.37
C LEU A 37 -2.98 -0.81 14.93
N ASN A 38 -4.02 -0.98 14.12
CA ASN A 38 -4.19 -2.11 13.22
C ASN A 38 -4.34 -1.56 11.81
N VAL A 39 -3.43 -1.95 10.91
CA VAL A 39 -3.22 -1.33 9.62
C VAL A 39 -3.22 -2.40 8.53
N GLU A 40 -3.93 -2.17 7.43
CA GLU A 40 -3.96 -3.07 6.27
C GLU A 40 -3.40 -2.38 5.03
N PHE A 41 -2.39 -3.00 4.40
CA PHE A 41 -1.83 -2.62 3.11
C PHE A 41 -2.28 -3.58 2.02
N LEU A 42 -2.44 -3.08 0.79
CA LEU A 42 -2.86 -3.84 -0.38
C LEU A 42 -1.68 -4.08 -1.32
N GLU A 43 -1.19 -5.33 -1.40
CA GLU A 43 -0.13 -5.69 -2.35
C GLU A 43 -0.58 -5.51 -3.80
N ASN A 44 -1.87 -5.73 -4.09
CA ASN A 44 -2.44 -5.56 -5.43
C ASN A 44 -2.52 -4.09 -5.89
N ARG A 45 -2.26 -3.13 -4.98
CA ARG A 45 -2.41 -1.70 -5.18
C ARG A 45 -1.22 -0.94 -4.60
N ALA A 46 -0.05 -1.14 -5.17
CA ALA A 46 1.18 -0.40 -4.85
C ALA A 46 1.50 -0.30 -3.33
N LEU A 47 1.09 -1.27 -2.51
CA LEU A 47 1.15 -1.22 -1.04
C LEU A 47 0.39 -0.02 -0.45
N ASP A 48 -0.69 0.41 -1.08
CA ASP A 48 -1.54 1.47 -0.54
C ASP A 48 -2.16 1.07 0.80
N LEU A 49 -2.33 2.07 1.65
CA LEU A 49 -2.85 1.94 3.01
C LEU A 49 -4.37 1.97 2.98
N SER A 50 -4.99 0.80 3.07
CA SER A 50 -6.44 0.66 2.90
C SER A 50 -7.22 0.92 4.19
N ARG A 51 -6.90 0.23 5.26
CA ARG A 51 -7.58 0.36 6.55
C ARG A 51 -6.60 0.75 7.64
N VAL A 52 -7.01 1.67 8.48
CA VAL A 52 -6.31 2.03 9.70
C VAL A 52 -7.30 2.09 10.83
N PHE A 53 -7.01 1.36 11.89
CA PHE A 53 -7.73 1.46 13.14
C PHE A 53 -6.76 1.98 14.21
N TYR A 54 -7.16 3.03 14.89
CA TYR A 54 -6.46 3.54 16.05
C TYR A 54 -7.29 3.22 17.29
N LYS A 55 -6.77 2.37 18.18
CA LYS A 55 -7.48 1.92 19.38
C LYS A 55 -8.92 1.43 19.09
N GLY A 56 -9.10 0.70 18.00
CA GLY A 56 -10.38 0.14 17.57
C GLY A 56 -11.28 1.07 16.76
N MET A 57 -10.95 2.36 16.63
CA MET A 57 -11.70 3.30 15.79
C MET A 57 -11.15 3.33 14.37
N SER A 58 -12.03 3.21 13.38
CA SER A 58 -11.65 3.36 11.96
C SER A 58 -11.27 4.81 11.67
N MET A 59 -10.07 4.99 11.10
CA MET A 59 -9.52 6.30 10.75
C MET A 59 -9.58 6.60 9.26
N GLY A 60 -9.82 5.57 8.43
CA GLY A 60 -9.84 5.69 6.98
C GLY A 60 -11.25 5.88 6.42
N PHE A 61 -11.32 6.54 5.27
CA PHE A 61 -12.53 6.59 4.45
C PHE A 61 -12.62 5.31 3.60
N ILE A 62 -13.77 4.66 3.59
CA ILE A 62 -14.05 3.57 2.65
C ILE A 62 -15.15 4.04 1.71
N SER A 63 -14.89 4.00 0.41
CA SER A 63 -15.87 4.39 -0.61
C SER A 63 -17.01 3.39 -0.71
N LYS A 64 -18.08 3.76 -1.43
CA LYS A 64 -19.19 2.85 -1.72
C LYS A 64 -18.80 1.62 -2.55
N ASN A 65 -17.64 1.70 -3.26
CA ASN A 65 -17.11 0.56 -4.02
C ASN A 65 -16.55 -0.54 -3.10
N GLY A 66 -16.21 -0.19 -1.86
CA GLY A 66 -15.55 -1.09 -0.92
C GLY A 66 -14.10 -1.41 -1.30
N ILE A 67 -13.44 -2.17 -0.44
CA ILE A 67 -12.08 -2.68 -0.70
C ILE A 67 -12.23 -4.06 -1.34
N THR A 68 -12.12 -4.12 -2.66
CA THR A 68 -12.34 -5.32 -3.44
C THR A 68 -11.12 -5.67 -4.30
N ALA A 69 -11.01 -6.94 -4.71
CA ALA A 69 -10.03 -7.38 -5.70
C ALA A 69 -10.46 -7.02 -7.14
N ARG A 70 -11.71 -6.63 -7.32
CA ARG A 70 -12.26 -6.29 -8.63
C ARG A 70 -11.57 -5.08 -9.21
N LYS A 71 -11.03 -5.22 -10.41
CA LYS A 71 -10.56 -4.11 -11.24
C LYS A 71 -11.73 -3.65 -12.12
N ALA A 72 -12.39 -2.60 -11.72
CA ALA A 72 -13.38 -1.94 -12.57
C ALA A 72 -12.70 -0.85 -13.41
N GLU A 73 -13.23 -0.58 -14.59
CA GLU A 73 -12.73 0.50 -15.42
C GLU A 73 -13.05 1.87 -14.82
N GLY A 74 -12.02 2.73 -14.80
CA GLY A 74 -12.11 4.11 -14.38
C GLY A 74 -12.14 4.31 -12.86
N PHE A 75 -11.67 5.47 -12.44
CA PHE A 75 -11.52 5.87 -11.05
C PHE A 75 -12.83 5.73 -10.25
N HIS A 76 -13.93 6.28 -10.76
CA HIS A 76 -15.20 6.32 -10.02
C HIS A 76 -15.75 4.93 -9.66
N ARG A 77 -15.37 3.90 -10.40
CA ARG A 77 -15.82 2.51 -10.16
C ARG A 77 -14.80 1.65 -9.43
N SER A 78 -13.55 2.11 -9.34
CA SER A 78 -12.43 1.34 -8.78
C SER A 78 -11.84 1.92 -7.50
N PHE A 79 -12.13 3.19 -7.18
CA PHE A 79 -11.62 3.85 -6.00
C PHE A 79 -12.14 3.21 -4.71
N PRO A 80 -11.31 2.57 -3.89
CA PRO A 80 -11.76 1.88 -2.68
C PRO A 80 -11.87 2.82 -1.49
N GLY A 81 -11.29 4.00 -1.54
CA GLY A 81 -10.95 4.81 -0.39
C GLY A 81 -9.61 4.37 0.21
N GLY A 82 -9.44 4.51 1.49
CA GLY A 82 -8.22 4.22 2.25
C GLY A 82 -7.66 5.45 2.95
N MET A 83 -6.49 5.29 3.57
CA MET A 83 -5.71 6.39 4.15
C MET A 83 -4.62 6.88 3.20
N LEU A 84 -4.19 6.04 2.27
CA LEU A 84 -3.27 6.38 1.19
C LEU A 84 -3.80 5.76 -0.11
N TYR A 85 -3.85 6.58 -1.13
CA TYR A 85 -4.14 6.19 -2.50
C TYR A 85 -3.12 6.88 -3.39
N THR A 86 -2.12 6.13 -3.83
CA THR A 86 -0.96 6.69 -4.55
C THR A 86 -1.32 7.01 -5.99
N CYS A 87 -1.36 8.30 -6.30
CA CYS A 87 -1.58 8.81 -7.66
C CYS A 87 -0.25 8.90 -8.43
N GLY A 88 -0.30 8.74 -9.72
CA GLY A 88 0.87 8.84 -10.60
C GLY A 88 1.08 7.53 -11.37
N LEU A 89 2.19 7.33 -12.03
CA LEU A 89 3.35 8.22 -12.26
C LEU A 89 3.12 9.12 -13.49
N ASP A 90 2.12 8.76 -14.30
CA ASP A 90 1.76 9.40 -15.58
C ASP A 90 0.77 10.56 -15.42
N ALA A 91 -0.06 10.56 -14.35
CA ALA A 91 -1.03 11.63 -14.10
C ALA A 91 -1.38 11.81 -12.62
N ILE A 92 -1.64 13.06 -12.21
CA ILE A 92 -2.25 13.43 -10.93
C ILE A 92 -3.48 14.27 -11.21
N GLY A 93 -4.63 13.68 -11.38
CA GLY A 93 -5.84 14.37 -11.77
C GLY A 93 -6.26 14.06 -13.18
N ALA A 94 -7.11 14.89 -13.78
CA ALA A 94 -7.61 14.70 -15.13
C ALA A 94 -6.62 15.26 -16.16
N ILE A 95 -5.95 14.36 -16.88
CA ILE A 95 -5.06 14.68 -18.01
C ILE A 95 -5.56 13.89 -19.21
N GLU A 96 -5.70 14.56 -20.36
CA GLU A 96 -6.16 13.92 -21.60
C GLU A 96 -5.22 12.77 -22.01
N GLY A 97 -5.80 11.63 -22.38
CA GLY A 97 -5.04 10.42 -22.75
C GLY A 97 -4.53 9.59 -21.55
N HIS A 98 -4.76 10.02 -20.32
CA HIS A 98 -4.35 9.31 -19.12
C HIS A 98 -5.54 8.90 -18.25
N ALA A 99 -5.35 7.86 -17.44
CA ALA A 99 -6.32 7.51 -16.41
C ALA A 99 -6.40 8.62 -15.36
N LEU A 100 -7.59 8.90 -14.86
CA LEU A 100 -7.76 9.86 -13.77
C LEU A 100 -6.93 9.42 -12.56
N HIS A 101 -6.05 10.28 -12.08
CA HIS A 101 -5.07 10.05 -11.02
C HIS A 101 -3.96 9.04 -11.35
N GLY A 102 -3.78 8.71 -12.65
CA GLY A 102 -2.74 7.79 -13.09
C GLY A 102 -3.01 6.32 -12.80
N ASN A 103 -2.00 5.49 -12.96
CA ASN A 103 -2.14 4.03 -12.87
C ASN A 103 -1.34 3.38 -11.74
N LEU A 104 -0.49 4.10 -11.02
CA LEU A 104 0.42 3.51 -10.02
C LEU A 104 -0.32 2.66 -8.99
N HIS A 105 -1.42 3.15 -8.45
CA HIS A 105 -2.28 2.45 -7.50
C HIS A 105 -2.91 1.16 -8.04
N ASN A 106 -2.84 0.90 -9.33
CA ASN A 106 -3.33 -0.34 -9.96
C ASN A 106 -2.23 -1.36 -10.23
N ILE A 107 -0.97 -1.00 -10.01
CA ILE A 107 0.17 -1.87 -10.22
C ILE A 107 0.42 -2.68 -8.94
N PRO A 108 0.42 -4.02 -9.00
CA PRO A 108 0.76 -4.83 -7.85
C PRO A 108 2.22 -4.63 -7.42
N ALA A 109 2.46 -4.58 -6.13
CA ALA A 109 3.79 -4.58 -5.58
C ALA A 109 4.38 -5.99 -5.55
N THR A 110 5.67 -6.10 -5.88
CA THR A 110 6.49 -7.26 -5.53
C THR A 110 7.04 -7.04 -4.13
N VAL A 111 6.53 -7.76 -3.14
CA VAL A 111 6.98 -7.62 -1.76
C VAL A 111 8.35 -8.25 -1.59
N VAL A 112 9.34 -7.42 -1.27
CA VAL A 112 10.75 -7.79 -1.10
C VAL A 112 11.01 -8.33 0.31
N SER A 113 10.48 -7.64 1.33
CA SER A 113 10.60 -8.09 2.71
C SER A 113 9.38 -7.69 3.56
N VAL A 114 9.05 -8.55 4.51
CA VAL A 114 8.07 -8.29 5.57
C VAL A 114 8.63 -8.88 6.86
N ARG A 115 8.81 -8.07 7.87
CA ARG A 115 9.36 -8.51 9.16
C ARG A 115 8.80 -7.68 10.31
N ALA A 116 8.74 -8.29 11.48
CA ALA A 116 8.46 -7.62 12.73
C ALA A 116 9.53 -7.97 13.76
N ASP A 117 9.84 -7.03 14.61
CA ASP A 117 10.71 -7.20 15.77
C ASP A 117 10.20 -6.36 16.95
N GLU A 118 10.97 -6.26 18.02
CA GLU A 118 10.61 -5.50 19.21
C GLU A 118 10.48 -3.99 18.95
N THR A 119 11.05 -3.48 17.86
CA THR A 119 11.02 -2.06 17.48
C THR A 119 9.81 -1.71 16.64
N GLY A 120 9.21 -2.70 15.96
CA GLY A 120 8.05 -2.53 15.09
C GLY A 120 8.03 -3.44 13.88
N ALA A 121 7.22 -3.09 12.89
CA ALA A 121 7.09 -3.81 11.63
C ALA A 121 7.70 -3.02 10.47
N THR A 122 8.41 -3.71 9.58
CA THR A 122 8.94 -3.16 8.34
C THR A 122 8.38 -3.96 7.16
N ILE A 123 7.88 -3.23 6.15
CA ILE A 123 7.42 -3.77 4.87
C ILE A 123 8.20 -3.05 3.77
N GLU A 124 8.69 -3.79 2.79
CA GLU A 124 9.39 -3.23 1.63
C GLU A 124 8.90 -3.93 0.36
N GLY A 125 8.61 -3.14 -0.66
CA GLY A 125 8.15 -3.66 -1.94
C GLY A 125 8.52 -2.77 -3.11
N GLU A 126 8.59 -3.37 -4.28
CA GLU A 126 8.86 -2.71 -5.56
C GLU A 126 7.60 -2.73 -6.43
N ILE A 127 7.33 -1.61 -7.06
CA ILE A 127 6.27 -1.42 -8.03
C ILE A 127 6.93 -0.98 -9.34
N ARG A 128 6.73 -1.74 -10.42
CA ARG A 128 7.36 -1.49 -11.71
C ARG A 128 6.34 -0.98 -12.71
N ASP A 129 6.55 0.23 -13.17
CA ASP A 129 5.80 0.81 -14.28
C ASP A 129 6.69 0.82 -15.53
N SER A 130 6.39 -0.08 -16.46
CA SER A 130 7.20 -0.27 -17.67
C SER A 130 6.34 -0.53 -18.90
N ALA A 131 6.79 0.00 -20.05
CA ALA A 131 6.20 -0.22 -21.33
C ALA A 131 7.27 -0.61 -22.37
N LEU A 132 6.93 -1.46 -23.35
CA LEU A 132 7.88 -2.02 -24.32
C LEU A 132 8.73 -0.96 -25.04
N PHE A 133 8.13 0.17 -25.41
CA PHE A 133 8.81 1.29 -26.07
C PHE A 133 8.66 2.60 -25.29
N GLY A 134 8.34 2.52 -24.01
CA GLY A 134 8.08 3.65 -23.11
C GLY A 134 8.98 3.66 -21.89
N GLN A 135 8.40 4.10 -20.79
CA GLN A 135 9.05 4.22 -19.50
C GLN A 135 9.52 2.87 -18.95
N ASN A 136 10.52 2.92 -18.07
CA ASN A 136 10.93 1.81 -17.22
C ASN A 136 11.29 2.37 -15.84
N LEU A 137 10.27 2.51 -15.02
CA LEU A 137 10.34 3.12 -13.70
C LEU A 137 10.19 2.06 -12.61
N CYS A 138 11.07 2.09 -11.63
CA CYS A 138 10.99 1.28 -10.42
C CYS A 138 10.70 2.19 -9.23
N PHE A 139 9.55 1.98 -8.62
CA PHE A 139 9.10 2.66 -7.41
C PHE A 139 9.24 1.73 -6.22
N THR A 140 10.16 2.05 -5.31
CA THR A 140 10.39 1.26 -4.08
C THR A 140 9.72 1.96 -2.92
N ARG A 141 8.84 1.25 -2.22
CA ARG A 141 8.17 1.73 -1.01
C ARG A 141 8.65 0.96 0.20
N LYS A 142 9.12 1.70 1.18
CA LYS A 142 9.46 1.17 2.50
C LYS A 142 8.54 1.77 3.56
N ILE A 143 7.92 0.89 4.35
CA ILE A 143 6.98 1.26 5.40
C ILE A 143 7.54 0.78 6.72
N PHE A 144 7.56 1.65 7.73
CA PHE A 144 7.91 1.29 9.10
C PHE A 144 6.80 1.74 10.05
N ILE A 145 6.37 0.82 10.91
CA ILE A 145 5.34 1.05 11.92
C ILE A 145 5.98 0.70 13.27
N PRO A 146 6.40 1.71 14.06
CA PRO A 146 7.01 1.48 15.36
C PRO A 146 6.05 0.77 16.32
N ALA A 147 6.59 -0.09 17.19
CA ALA A 147 5.83 -0.71 18.26
C ALA A 147 5.25 0.34 19.21
N ASP A 148 4.08 0.06 19.79
CA ASP A 148 3.39 0.93 20.76
C ASP A 148 3.21 2.40 20.31
N SER A 149 3.11 2.65 18.99
CA SER A 149 3.07 3.98 18.40
C SER A 149 1.86 4.16 17.48
N GLY A 150 1.30 5.38 17.45
CA GLY A 150 0.29 5.80 16.47
C GLY A 150 0.90 6.32 15.15
N ARG A 151 2.18 6.04 14.85
CA ARG A 151 2.92 6.55 13.70
C ARG A 151 3.10 5.48 12.63
N ILE A 152 2.98 5.91 11.38
CA ILE A 152 3.32 5.14 10.18
C ILE A 152 4.32 5.98 9.40
N GLU A 153 5.48 5.43 9.09
CA GLU A 153 6.50 6.06 8.26
C GLU A 153 6.51 5.40 6.90
N ILE A 154 6.40 6.20 5.83
CA ILE A 154 6.47 5.74 4.45
C ILE A 154 7.60 6.50 3.78
N SER A 155 8.52 5.76 3.16
CA SER A 155 9.64 6.30 2.41
C SER A 155 9.60 5.68 1.01
N ASP A 156 9.49 6.54 0.02
CA ASP A 156 9.37 6.16 -1.37
C ASP A 156 10.60 6.61 -2.16
N VAL A 157 11.10 5.73 -3.02
CA VAL A 157 12.20 6.02 -3.94
C VAL A 157 11.76 5.68 -5.35
N LEU A 158 11.81 6.65 -6.25
CA LEU A 158 11.57 6.43 -7.68
C LEU A 158 12.90 6.40 -8.42
N LYS A 159 13.13 5.33 -9.17
CA LYS A 159 14.31 5.15 -10.02
C LYS A 159 13.87 4.99 -11.47
N ASN A 160 14.45 5.80 -12.35
CA ASN A 160 14.37 5.57 -13.79
C ASN A 160 15.42 4.52 -14.18
N GLU A 161 14.99 3.37 -14.67
CA GLU A 161 15.84 2.29 -15.18
C GLU A 161 15.82 2.24 -16.73
N GLY A 162 15.17 3.22 -17.36
CA GLY A 162 15.13 3.39 -18.81
C GLY A 162 16.33 4.14 -19.37
N TYR A 163 16.38 4.24 -20.69
CA TYR A 163 17.47 4.91 -21.45
C TYR A 163 17.18 6.38 -21.75
N ARG A 164 15.99 6.88 -21.38
CA ARG A 164 15.53 8.24 -21.66
C ARG A 164 15.17 8.93 -20.36
N ASP A 165 15.23 10.24 -20.36
CA ASP A 165 14.65 11.03 -19.28
C ASP A 165 13.12 10.90 -19.32
N GLU A 166 12.54 10.58 -18.16
CA GLU A 166 11.10 10.42 -18.02
C GLU A 166 10.53 11.52 -17.12
N ARG A 167 9.41 12.09 -17.55
CA ARG A 167 8.62 13.00 -16.71
C ARG A 167 7.67 12.16 -15.88
N TYR A 168 7.58 12.48 -14.61
CA TYR A 168 6.63 11.82 -13.71
C TYR A 168 5.95 12.84 -12.81
N CYS A 169 4.81 12.45 -12.27
CA CYS A 169 4.13 13.13 -11.18
C CYS A 169 3.73 12.12 -10.12
N LEU A 170 3.79 12.51 -8.85
CA LEU A 170 3.50 11.67 -7.71
C LEU A 170 2.74 12.47 -6.66
N LEU A 171 1.68 11.87 -6.12
CA LEU A 171 0.89 12.41 -5.01
C LEU A 171 0.46 11.27 -4.07
#